data_de61525df6fca8da88c6d4dbb831eaeb
#
_entry.id   de61525df6fca8da88c6d4dbb831eaeb
#
_cell.length_a   1.000
_cell.length_b   1.000
_cell.length_c   1.000
_cell.angle_alpha   90.00
_cell.angle_beta   90.00
_cell.angle_gamma   90.00
#
_symmetry.space_group_name_H-M   'P 1'
#
loop_
_entity.id
_entity.type
_entity.pdbx_description
1 polymer ?
#
loop_
_entity_poly.entity_id
_entity_poly.type
_entity_poly.pdbx_seq_one_letter_code
_entity_poly.pdbx_strand_id
1 'polypeptide(L)'
;MPEGSASLQLAVGDRVVYPNQGVCRVSAIDVKEVAGQKLTFVTMHREEDGAKVMVPQTKVISIGVRKVAGPEDVTQVFEFLRSDSDKADLDWKQRARTNLDRMTAGGVLGLAEVVKGLAVLSELRPLPTKERELYDNARHLLVTEVSAALNIPEVNAEDSIDLVLFPPGRERPKRTAEEFKARGLGDDDLGLDEDLLGLEGGDLDLPPEEEAPPEEEA
;
A
#
# COMPACT_ATOMS: atom_id res chain seq x y z
N MET A 1 23.85 -26.77 1.38
CA MET A 1 23.35 -26.09 0.19
C MET A 1 22.93 -24.71 0.63
N PRO A 2 23.59 -23.60 0.24
CA PRO A 2 23.07 -22.28 0.54
C PRO A 2 21.85 -22.07 -0.37
N GLU A 3 20.68 -21.94 0.25
CA GLU A 3 19.46 -21.54 -0.42
C GLU A 3 19.71 -20.19 -1.05
N GLY A 4 19.52 -20.13 -2.37
CA GLY A 4 19.66 -18.91 -3.15
C GLY A 4 18.64 -17.88 -2.67
N SER A 5 19.08 -17.01 -1.81
CA SER A 5 18.36 -15.80 -1.40
C SER A 5 18.06 -15.04 -2.67
N ALA A 6 16.80 -15.06 -3.11
CA ALA A 6 16.34 -14.23 -4.22
C ALA A 6 16.65 -12.77 -3.86
N SER A 7 17.71 -12.21 -4.44
CA SER A 7 18.08 -10.82 -4.20
C SER A 7 17.38 -9.96 -5.24
N LEU A 8 16.49 -9.08 -4.81
CA LEU A 8 15.98 -8.03 -5.67
C LEU A 8 17.16 -7.11 -6.03
N GLN A 9 17.63 -7.17 -7.28
CA GLN A 9 18.69 -6.28 -7.74
C GLN A 9 18.06 -4.89 -7.99
N LEU A 10 18.40 -3.95 -7.12
CA LEU A 10 18.03 -2.55 -7.25
C LEU A 10 19.24 -1.74 -7.72
N ALA A 11 18.98 -0.76 -8.57
CA ALA A 11 19.94 0.23 -9.03
C ALA A 11 19.50 1.63 -8.62
N VAL A 12 20.45 2.55 -8.48
CA VAL A 12 20.15 3.97 -8.28
C VAL A 12 19.32 4.48 -9.45
N GLY A 13 18.21 5.15 -9.15
CA GLY A 13 17.23 5.62 -10.14
C GLY A 13 16.03 4.69 -10.32
N ASP A 14 16.10 3.44 -9.87
CA ASP A 14 14.95 2.52 -9.95
C ASP A 14 13.75 3.06 -9.17
N ARG A 15 12.56 2.90 -9.76
CA ARG A 15 11.28 3.13 -9.09
C ARG A 15 10.82 1.83 -8.44
N VAL A 16 10.51 1.90 -7.18
CA VAL A 16 10.08 0.76 -6.36
C VAL A 16 8.83 1.13 -5.57
N VAL A 17 8.06 0.14 -5.18
CA VAL A 17 6.95 0.30 -4.25
C VAL A 17 7.39 -0.17 -2.88
N TYR A 18 7.26 0.70 -1.89
CA TYR A 18 7.39 0.33 -0.49
C TYR A 18 5.98 0.10 0.07
N PRO A 19 5.69 -1.08 0.65
CA PRO A 19 4.36 -1.39 1.17
C PRO A 19 3.83 -0.31 2.10
N ASN A 20 2.58 0.07 1.93
CA ASN A 20 1.88 1.13 2.69
C ASN A 20 2.48 2.55 2.60
N GLN A 21 3.59 2.73 1.88
CA GLN A 21 4.26 4.03 1.70
C GLN A 21 4.19 4.54 0.25
N GLY A 22 3.82 3.68 -0.69
CA GLY A 22 3.68 4.04 -2.10
C GLY A 22 4.97 3.97 -2.91
N VAL A 23 5.02 4.75 -3.99
CA VAL A 23 6.12 4.75 -4.95
C VAL A 23 7.31 5.53 -4.43
N CYS A 24 8.47 4.91 -4.44
CA CYS A 24 9.75 5.46 -4.02
C CYS A 24 10.77 5.37 -5.16
N ARG A 25 11.75 6.26 -5.15
CA ARG A 25 12.90 6.22 -6.05
C ARG A 25 14.18 5.92 -5.28
N VAL A 26 14.93 4.93 -5.73
CA VAL A 26 16.24 4.59 -5.16
C VAL A 26 17.21 5.73 -5.45
N SER A 27 17.74 6.35 -4.41
CA SER A 27 18.68 7.49 -4.52
C SER A 27 20.13 7.09 -4.29
N ALA A 28 20.40 6.13 -3.41
CA ALA A 28 21.73 5.64 -3.11
C ALA A 28 21.72 4.18 -2.63
N ILE A 29 22.84 3.50 -2.86
CA ILE A 29 23.12 2.19 -2.30
C ILE A 29 24.52 2.26 -1.69
N ASP A 30 24.58 2.32 -0.37
CA ASP A 30 25.81 2.58 0.38
C ASP A 30 26.13 1.46 1.35
N VAL A 31 27.41 1.21 1.57
CA VAL A 31 27.88 0.31 2.62
C VAL A 31 28.15 1.12 3.86
N LYS A 32 27.44 0.83 4.95
CA LYS A 32 27.67 1.43 6.27
C LYS A 32 28.13 0.39 7.26
N GLU A 33 28.98 0.80 8.18
CA GLU A 33 29.40 -0.04 9.30
C GLU A 33 28.45 0.20 10.49
N VAL A 34 27.75 -0.85 10.89
CA VAL A 34 26.83 -0.81 12.04
C VAL A 34 27.25 -1.92 13.00
N ALA A 35 27.55 -1.55 14.24
CA ALA A 35 27.99 -2.49 15.27
C ALA A 35 29.17 -3.40 14.84
N GLY A 36 30.14 -2.84 14.08
CA GLY A 36 31.32 -3.58 13.60
C GLY A 36 31.05 -4.50 12.38
N GLN A 37 29.84 -4.46 11.81
CA GLN A 37 29.49 -5.21 10.62
C GLN A 37 29.21 -4.27 9.45
N LYS A 38 29.76 -4.60 8.28
CA LYS A 38 29.50 -3.86 7.04
C LYS A 38 28.17 -4.31 6.45
N LEU A 39 27.18 -3.43 6.42
CA LEU A 39 25.86 -3.67 5.86
C LEU A 39 25.62 -2.73 4.67
N THR A 40 25.05 -3.27 3.61
CA THR A 40 24.61 -2.46 2.47
C THR A 40 23.22 -1.93 2.75
N PHE A 41 23.03 -0.61 2.62
CA PHE A 41 21.75 0.07 2.77
C PHE A 41 21.27 0.62 1.43
N VAL A 42 19.99 0.46 1.17
CA VAL A 42 19.28 1.10 0.05
C VAL A 42 18.56 2.31 0.62
N THR A 43 18.92 3.48 0.11
CA THR A 43 18.25 4.74 0.43
C THR A 43 17.26 5.06 -0.68
N MET A 44 16.01 5.32 -0.30
CA MET A 44 14.91 5.63 -1.21
C MET A 44 14.26 6.94 -0.79
N HIS A 45 13.73 7.68 -1.74
CA HIS A 45 12.88 8.85 -1.51
C HIS A 45 11.49 8.56 -2.04
N ARG A 46 10.48 8.77 -1.22
CA ARG A 46 9.07 8.69 -1.63
C ARG A 46 8.81 9.81 -2.64
N GLU A 47 8.17 9.48 -3.78
CA GLU A 47 7.96 10.46 -4.86
C GLU A 47 6.93 11.53 -4.50
N GLU A 48 6.01 11.23 -3.58
CA GLU A 48 4.94 12.11 -3.16
C GLU A 48 5.42 13.31 -2.33
N ASP A 49 6.21 13.07 -1.29
CA ASP A 49 6.62 14.09 -0.30
C ASP A 49 8.14 14.21 -0.13
N GLY A 50 8.90 13.37 -0.83
CA GLY A 50 10.36 13.32 -0.72
C GLY A 50 10.88 12.69 0.57
N ALA A 51 10.02 12.07 1.38
CA ALA A 51 10.43 11.40 2.61
C ALA A 51 11.51 10.36 2.33
N LYS A 52 12.58 10.40 3.15
CA LYS A 52 13.74 9.53 3.00
C LYS A 52 13.53 8.26 3.81
N VAL A 53 13.62 7.12 3.16
CA VAL A 53 13.57 5.79 3.78
C VAL A 53 14.88 5.07 3.52
N MET A 54 15.46 4.46 4.56
CA MET A 54 16.70 3.69 4.46
C MET A 54 16.46 2.26 4.95
N VAL A 55 16.75 1.28 4.11
CA VAL A 55 16.50 -0.14 4.39
C VAL A 55 17.76 -0.96 4.15
N PRO A 56 18.15 -1.86 5.07
CA PRO A 56 19.21 -2.82 4.79
C PRO A 56 18.85 -3.68 3.57
N GLN A 57 19.78 -3.84 2.63
CA GLN A 57 19.54 -4.61 1.39
C GLN A 57 19.03 -6.03 1.67
N THR A 58 19.47 -6.65 2.75
CA THR A 58 19.04 -7.99 3.17
C THR A 58 17.57 -8.03 3.61
N LYS A 59 16.98 -6.88 3.96
CA LYS A 59 15.60 -6.77 4.43
C LYS A 59 14.62 -6.32 3.32
N VAL A 60 15.12 -5.83 2.19
CA VAL A 60 14.30 -5.28 1.09
C VAL A 60 13.17 -6.23 0.70
N ILE A 61 13.49 -7.52 0.45
CA ILE A 61 12.50 -8.52 0.06
C ILE A 61 11.55 -8.87 1.21
N SER A 62 12.08 -9.04 2.43
CA SER A 62 11.26 -9.43 3.58
C SER A 62 10.27 -8.35 4.01
N ILE A 63 10.58 -7.08 3.74
CA ILE A 63 9.66 -5.94 3.94
C ILE A 63 8.61 -5.90 2.83
N GLY A 64 8.84 -6.54 1.68
CA GLY A 64 7.92 -6.53 0.54
C GLY A 64 8.19 -5.40 -0.45
N VAL A 65 9.37 -4.78 -0.41
CA VAL A 65 9.77 -3.80 -1.44
C VAL A 65 9.90 -4.51 -2.78
N ARG A 66 9.26 -3.97 -3.81
CA ARG A 66 9.23 -4.53 -5.17
C ARG A 66 9.36 -3.44 -6.22
N LYS A 67 9.64 -3.81 -7.44
CA LYS A 67 9.58 -2.85 -8.56
C LYS A 67 8.14 -2.44 -8.82
N VAL A 68 7.96 -1.24 -9.36
CA VAL A 68 6.65 -0.74 -9.83
C VAL A 68 6.10 -1.72 -10.87
N ALA A 69 4.79 -1.93 -10.84
CA ALA A 69 4.07 -2.79 -11.78
C ALA A 69 4.36 -2.44 -13.24
N GLY A 70 4.42 -3.46 -14.09
CA GLY A 70 4.52 -3.26 -15.53
C GLY A 70 3.16 -2.93 -16.17
N PRO A 71 3.14 -2.49 -17.46
CA PRO A 71 1.89 -2.23 -18.17
C PRO A 71 0.97 -3.46 -18.27
N GLU A 72 1.55 -4.65 -18.29
CA GLU A 72 0.80 -5.92 -18.33
C GLU A 72 0.07 -6.14 -17.00
N ASP A 73 0.73 -5.89 -15.87
CA ASP A 73 0.14 -6.00 -14.54
C ASP A 73 -1.01 -4.99 -14.39
N VAL A 74 -0.82 -3.76 -14.89
CA VAL A 74 -1.87 -2.73 -14.89
C VAL A 74 -3.07 -3.17 -15.74
N THR A 75 -2.84 -3.82 -16.89
CA THR A 75 -3.92 -4.38 -17.70
C THR A 75 -4.72 -5.41 -16.93
N GLN A 76 -4.05 -6.32 -16.21
CA GLN A 76 -4.71 -7.31 -15.35
C GLN A 76 -5.52 -6.64 -14.23
N VAL A 77 -4.99 -5.56 -13.62
CA VAL A 77 -5.72 -4.76 -12.63
C VAL A 77 -7.02 -4.22 -13.21
N PHE A 78 -6.99 -3.61 -14.39
CA PHE A 78 -8.19 -3.07 -15.03
C PHE A 78 -9.18 -4.17 -15.44
N GLU A 79 -8.71 -5.31 -15.91
CA GLU A 79 -9.56 -6.48 -16.18
C GLU A 79 -10.22 -6.98 -14.91
N PHE A 80 -9.47 -7.10 -13.82
CA PHE A 80 -10.00 -7.47 -12.52
C PHE A 80 -11.04 -6.47 -12.01
N LEU A 81 -10.76 -5.18 -12.09
CA LEU A 81 -11.70 -4.14 -11.65
C LEU A 81 -13.01 -4.17 -12.45
N ARG A 82 -12.99 -4.53 -13.76
CA ARG A 82 -14.16 -4.67 -14.63
C ARG A 82 -14.95 -5.94 -14.38
N SER A 83 -14.33 -7.00 -13.88
CA SER A 83 -15.01 -8.28 -13.66
C SER A 83 -16.18 -8.13 -12.69
N ASP A 84 -17.13 -9.04 -12.73
CA ASP A 84 -18.21 -9.06 -11.74
C ASP A 84 -17.63 -9.31 -10.34
N SER A 85 -18.16 -8.57 -9.37
CA SER A 85 -17.68 -8.67 -7.99
C SER A 85 -18.15 -9.96 -7.36
N ASP A 86 -17.22 -10.72 -6.82
CA ASP A 86 -17.55 -11.76 -5.87
C ASP A 86 -18.23 -11.15 -4.64
N LYS A 87 -19.04 -11.95 -3.97
CA LYS A 87 -19.76 -11.51 -2.77
C LYS A 87 -18.76 -11.02 -1.74
N ALA A 88 -18.93 -9.78 -1.28
CA ALA A 88 -18.12 -9.24 -0.19
C ALA A 88 -18.19 -10.18 1.01
N ASP A 89 -17.04 -10.55 1.57
CA ASP A 89 -16.99 -11.30 2.82
C ASP A 89 -17.65 -10.46 3.92
N LEU A 90 -18.64 -11.02 4.61
CA LEU A 90 -19.41 -10.31 5.63
C LEU A 90 -18.72 -10.32 6.99
N ASP A 91 -17.79 -11.27 7.23
CA ASP A 91 -17.00 -11.27 8.46
C ASP A 91 -15.93 -10.17 8.41
N TRP A 92 -16.14 -9.13 9.20
CA TRP A 92 -15.27 -7.96 9.26
C TRP A 92 -13.86 -8.29 9.76
N LYS A 93 -13.69 -9.24 10.72
CA LYS A 93 -12.38 -9.63 11.25
C LYS A 93 -11.54 -10.34 10.20
N GLN A 94 -12.17 -11.29 9.50
CA GLN A 94 -11.49 -12.00 8.42
C GLN A 94 -11.16 -11.05 7.26
N ARG A 95 -12.11 -10.17 6.89
CA ARG A 95 -11.90 -9.17 5.86
C ARG A 95 -10.76 -8.19 6.19
N ALA A 96 -10.67 -7.70 7.44
CA ALA A 96 -9.61 -6.80 7.87
C ALA A 96 -8.22 -7.45 7.72
N ARG A 97 -8.06 -8.71 8.17
CA ARG A 97 -6.80 -9.46 8.02
C ARG A 97 -6.46 -9.68 6.55
N THR A 98 -7.41 -10.18 5.77
CA THR A 98 -7.21 -10.43 4.34
C THR A 98 -6.84 -9.16 3.58
N ASN A 99 -7.48 -8.04 3.90
CA ASN A 99 -7.15 -6.75 3.26
C ASN A 99 -5.74 -6.27 3.64
N LEU A 100 -5.32 -6.44 4.91
CA LEU A 100 -3.96 -6.10 5.34
C LEU A 100 -2.92 -6.94 4.61
N ASP A 101 -3.14 -8.26 4.51
CA ASP A 101 -2.25 -9.17 3.78
C ASP A 101 -2.15 -8.79 2.31
N ARG A 102 -3.28 -8.43 1.68
CA ARG A 102 -3.33 -7.98 0.28
C ARG A 102 -2.55 -6.68 0.05
N MET A 103 -2.66 -5.73 0.96
CA MET A 103 -1.93 -4.46 0.86
C MET A 103 -0.42 -4.63 1.01
N THR A 104 0.02 -5.59 1.83
CA THR A 104 1.45 -5.78 2.10
C THR A 104 2.13 -6.74 1.12
N ALA A 105 1.50 -7.86 0.81
CA ALA A 105 2.08 -8.92 0.01
C ALA A 105 1.42 -9.11 -1.37
N GLY A 106 0.22 -8.58 -1.58
CA GLY A 106 -0.58 -8.82 -2.79
C GLY A 106 -0.17 -8.03 -4.03
N GLY A 107 0.81 -7.14 -3.94
CA GLY A 107 1.25 -6.31 -5.06
C GLY A 107 0.16 -5.34 -5.54
N VAL A 108 0.25 -4.88 -6.79
CA VAL A 108 -0.74 -3.96 -7.38
C VAL A 108 -2.12 -4.60 -7.50
N LEU A 109 -2.18 -5.90 -7.77
CA LEU A 109 -3.43 -6.63 -7.84
C LEU A 109 -4.09 -6.76 -6.46
N GLY A 110 -3.30 -6.98 -5.40
CA GLY A 110 -3.82 -6.97 -4.03
C GLY A 110 -4.43 -5.62 -3.63
N LEU A 111 -3.81 -4.51 -4.03
CA LEU A 111 -4.42 -3.17 -3.86
C LEU A 111 -5.76 -3.06 -4.60
N ALA A 112 -5.82 -3.53 -5.84
CA ALA A 112 -7.05 -3.53 -6.64
C ALA A 112 -8.17 -4.38 -5.99
N GLU A 113 -7.81 -5.53 -5.40
CA GLU A 113 -8.75 -6.39 -4.68
C GLU A 113 -9.34 -5.70 -3.45
N VAL A 114 -8.50 -5.00 -2.66
CA VAL A 114 -8.95 -4.22 -1.49
C VAL A 114 -9.87 -3.09 -1.93
N VAL A 115 -9.45 -2.30 -2.93
CA VAL A 115 -10.23 -1.17 -3.45
C VAL A 115 -11.58 -1.63 -3.96
N LYS A 116 -11.62 -2.67 -4.82
CA LYS A 116 -12.87 -3.21 -5.37
C LYS A 116 -13.78 -3.77 -4.29
N GLY A 117 -13.24 -4.57 -3.37
CA GLY A 117 -14.01 -5.19 -2.29
C GLY A 117 -14.68 -4.15 -1.38
N LEU A 118 -13.93 -3.11 -1.00
CA LEU A 118 -14.46 -2.02 -0.16
C LEU A 118 -15.38 -1.07 -0.95
N ALA A 119 -15.14 -0.84 -2.25
CA ALA A 119 -16.04 -0.08 -3.11
C ALA A 119 -17.42 -0.78 -3.18
N VAL A 120 -17.46 -2.07 -3.47
CA VAL A 120 -18.71 -2.86 -3.50
C VAL A 120 -19.41 -2.84 -2.14
N LEU A 121 -18.64 -2.98 -1.05
CA LEU A 121 -19.20 -2.92 0.29
C LEU A 121 -19.80 -1.55 0.59
N SER A 122 -19.16 -0.47 0.13
CA SER A 122 -19.66 0.90 0.31
C SER A 122 -20.99 1.17 -0.41
N GLU A 123 -21.27 0.45 -1.51
CA GLU A 123 -22.56 0.50 -2.18
C GLU A 123 -23.66 -0.21 -1.39
N LEU A 124 -23.29 -1.19 -0.56
CA LEU A 124 -24.21 -1.96 0.24
C LEU A 124 -24.51 -1.32 1.60
N ARG A 125 -23.51 -0.71 2.23
CA ARG A 125 -23.61 -0.04 3.52
C ARG A 125 -22.56 1.06 3.68
N PRO A 126 -22.78 2.06 4.54
CA PRO A 126 -21.73 2.99 4.90
C PRO A 126 -20.52 2.23 5.48
N LEU A 127 -19.30 2.59 5.05
CA LEU A 127 -18.10 2.03 5.62
C LEU A 127 -17.82 2.67 6.99
N PRO A 128 -17.53 1.86 8.03
CA PRO A 128 -16.98 2.37 9.28
C PRO A 128 -15.68 3.16 9.03
N THR A 129 -15.31 4.03 9.98
CA THR A 129 -14.17 4.95 9.82
C THR A 129 -12.90 4.21 9.40
N LYS A 130 -12.53 3.12 10.09
CA LYS A 130 -11.32 2.33 9.78
C LYS A 130 -11.36 1.67 8.40
N GLU A 131 -12.50 1.16 7.96
CA GLU A 131 -12.65 0.60 6.60
C GLU A 131 -12.59 1.71 5.54
N ARG A 132 -13.08 2.91 5.84
CA ARG A 132 -12.98 4.07 4.96
C ARG A 132 -11.53 4.53 4.81
N GLU A 133 -10.82 4.69 5.91
CA GLU A 133 -9.39 5.04 5.90
C GLU A 133 -8.56 4.02 5.12
N LEU A 134 -8.85 2.73 5.33
CA LEU A 134 -8.20 1.67 4.57
C LEU A 134 -8.51 1.75 3.07
N TYR A 135 -9.77 2.03 2.71
CA TYR A 135 -10.19 2.22 1.32
C TYR A 135 -9.48 3.41 0.66
N ASP A 136 -9.46 4.55 1.36
CA ASP A 136 -8.85 5.78 0.86
C ASP A 136 -7.34 5.59 0.66
N ASN A 137 -6.67 4.94 1.62
CA ASN A 137 -5.24 4.62 1.53
C ASN A 137 -4.95 3.62 0.39
N ALA A 138 -5.70 2.52 0.30
CA ALA A 138 -5.51 1.53 -0.76
C ALA A 138 -5.74 2.14 -2.15
N ARG A 139 -6.77 3.00 -2.28
CA ARG A 139 -7.08 3.71 -3.52
C ARG A 139 -5.96 4.67 -3.91
N HIS A 140 -5.45 5.45 -2.97
CA HIS A 140 -4.32 6.35 -3.20
C HIS A 140 -3.08 5.59 -3.66
N LEU A 141 -2.70 4.50 -2.98
CA LEU A 141 -1.58 3.66 -3.38
C LEU A 141 -1.76 3.03 -4.76
N LEU A 142 -2.97 2.60 -5.11
CA LEU A 142 -3.29 2.06 -6.43
C LEU A 142 -3.14 3.12 -7.52
N VAL A 143 -3.69 4.33 -7.30
CA VAL A 143 -3.60 5.45 -8.24
C VAL A 143 -2.15 5.85 -8.48
N THR A 144 -1.36 6.02 -7.43
CA THR A 144 0.05 6.41 -7.55
C THR A 144 0.88 5.35 -8.27
N GLU A 145 0.63 4.07 -8.03
CA GLU A 145 1.34 2.99 -8.72
C GLU A 145 0.93 2.87 -10.20
N VAL A 146 -0.36 2.96 -10.52
CA VAL A 146 -0.86 2.97 -11.92
C VAL A 146 -0.32 4.17 -12.68
N SER A 147 -0.33 5.36 -12.06
CA SER A 147 0.28 6.59 -12.60
C SER A 147 1.76 6.37 -12.93
N ALA A 148 2.50 5.81 -11.98
CA ALA A 148 3.92 5.51 -12.13
C ALA A 148 4.21 4.46 -13.22
N ALA A 149 3.38 3.42 -13.29
CA ALA A 149 3.51 2.31 -14.24
C ALA A 149 3.25 2.74 -15.69
N LEU A 150 2.21 3.57 -15.89
CA LEU A 150 1.81 4.06 -17.21
C LEU A 150 2.48 5.39 -17.58
N ASN A 151 3.19 6.00 -16.64
CA ASN A 151 3.79 7.33 -16.78
C ASN A 151 2.77 8.39 -17.23
N ILE A 152 1.61 8.42 -16.58
CA ILE A 152 0.53 9.37 -16.76
C ILE A 152 0.31 10.18 -15.47
N PRO A 153 -0.32 11.37 -15.54
CA PRO A 153 -0.72 12.11 -14.33
C PRO A 153 -1.63 11.28 -13.42
N GLU A 154 -1.51 11.45 -12.11
CA GLU A 154 -2.34 10.75 -11.12
C GLU A 154 -3.84 10.98 -11.34
N VAL A 155 -4.24 12.20 -11.72
CA VAL A 155 -5.64 12.53 -12.04
C VAL A 155 -6.18 11.63 -13.16
N ASN A 156 -5.38 11.36 -14.20
CA ASN A 156 -5.81 10.49 -15.30
C ASN A 156 -5.90 9.03 -14.89
N ALA A 157 -4.99 8.58 -14.00
CA ALA A 157 -5.03 7.24 -13.43
C ALA A 157 -6.27 7.08 -12.53
N GLU A 158 -6.56 8.07 -11.70
CA GLU A 158 -7.73 8.14 -10.83
C GLU A 158 -9.02 8.08 -11.63
N ASP A 159 -9.19 8.94 -12.64
CA ASP A 159 -10.35 8.95 -13.53
C ASP A 159 -10.57 7.59 -14.23
N SER A 160 -9.47 6.95 -14.67
CA SER A 160 -9.52 5.64 -15.31
C SER A 160 -10.00 4.55 -14.36
N ILE A 161 -9.53 4.56 -13.11
CA ILE A 161 -9.95 3.62 -12.07
C ILE A 161 -11.41 3.85 -11.70
N ASP A 162 -11.84 5.10 -11.54
CA ASP A 162 -13.23 5.44 -11.18
C ASP A 162 -14.22 5.07 -12.27
N LEU A 163 -13.88 5.31 -13.56
CA LEU A 163 -14.71 4.89 -14.68
C LEU A 163 -14.95 3.38 -14.73
N VAL A 164 -14.00 2.61 -14.25
CA VAL A 164 -14.11 1.15 -14.23
C VAL A 164 -14.85 0.66 -12.98
N LEU A 165 -14.63 1.26 -11.83
CA LEU A 165 -15.31 0.91 -10.59
C LEU A 165 -16.78 1.36 -10.59
N PHE A 166 -17.03 2.56 -11.14
CA PHE A 166 -18.34 3.22 -11.13
C PHE A 166 -18.74 3.63 -12.55
N PRO A 167 -18.98 2.67 -13.47
CA PRO A 167 -19.33 3.00 -14.84
C PRO A 167 -20.62 3.83 -14.89
N PRO A 168 -20.68 4.87 -15.75
CA PRO A 168 -21.86 5.68 -15.89
C PRO A 168 -23.06 4.83 -16.33
N GLY A 169 -24.21 5.02 -15.67
CA GLY A 169 -25.43 4.24 -15.93
C GLY A 169 -25.60 2.96 -15.11
N ARG A 170 -24.65 2.59 -14.25
CA ARG A 170 -24.85 1.52 -13.28
C ARG A 170 -25.80 2.01 -12.19
N GLU A 171 -27.00 1.42 -12.11
CA GLU A 171 -27.89 1.68 -10.98
C GLU A 171 -27.26 1.15 -9.70
N ARG A 172 -27.00 2.06 -8.75
CA ARG A 172 -26.57 1.65 -7.40
C ARG A 172 -27.71 0.89 -6.73
N PRO A 173 -27.48 -0.28 -6.14
CA PRO A 173 -28.53 -1.00 -5.43
C PRO A 173 -29.05 -0.13 -4.29
N LYS A 174 -30.30 0.34 -4.43
CA LYS A 174 -31.00 1.11 -3.38
C LYS A 174 -31.39 0.14 -2.29
N ARG A 175 -30.54 -0.07 -1.32
CA ARG A 175 -30.91 -0.80 -0.10
C ARG A 175 -31.38 0.19 0.96
N THR A 176 -32.48 -0.14 1.59
CA THR A 176 -33.05 0.67 2.67
C THR A 176 -32.35 0.38 3.99
N ALA A 177 -32.25 1.38 4.86
CA ALA A 177 -31.67 1.25 6.20
C ALA A 177 -32.34 0.12 7.05
N GLU A 178 -33.55 -0.27 6.68
CA GLU A 178 -34.30 -1.35 7.33
C GLU A 178 -33.77 -2.76 7.01
N GLU A 179 -33.29 -2.99 5.79
CA GLU A 179 -32.65 -4.26 5.41
C GLU A 179 -31.30 -4.47 6.13
N PHE A 180 -30.64 -3.38 6.54
CA PHE A 180 -29.44 -3.41 7.35
C PHE A 180 -29.71 -3.85 8.80
N LYS A 181 -30.73 -3.26 9.43
CA LYS A 181 -31.14 -3.61 10.80
C LYS A 181 -31.62 -5.05 10.92
N ALA A 182 -32.30 -5.56 9.89
CA ALA A 182 -32.83 -6.93 9.88
C ALA A 182 -31.74 -8.02 9.80
N ARG A 183 -30.49 -7.68 9.39
CA ARG A 183 -29.36 -8.62 9.28
C ARG A 183 -28.39 -8.58 10.45
N GLY A 184 -28.67 -7.83 11.52
CA GLY A 184 -27.81 -7.74 12.69
C GLY A 184 -26.46 -7.06 12.43
N LEU A 185 -26.34 -6.31 11.33
CA LEU A 185 -25.16 -5.51 10.99
C LEU A 185 -25.27 -4.11 11.58
N GLY A 186 -25.85 -4.00 12.79
CA GLY A 186 -25.88 -2.77 13.57
C GLY A 186 -24.46 -2.40 14.02
N ASP A 187 -24.33 -1.14 14.35
CA ASP A 187 -23.17 -0.41 14.86
C ASP A 187 -22.51 -1.05 16.09
N ASP A 188 -22.14 -2.32 16.00
CA ASP A 188 -21.35 -2.96 17.04
C ASP A 188 -19.94 -2.39 16.95
N ASP A 189 -19.65 -1.62 17.98
CA ASP A 189 -18.35 -1.16 18.46
C ASP A 189 -17.21 -2.01 17.88
N LEU A 190 -16.62 -1.52 16.76
CA LEU A 190 -15.45 -2.10 16.16
C LEU A 190 -14.24 -1.76 17.05
N GLY A 191 -14.21 -2.33 18.23
CA GLY A 191 -13.04 -2.46 19.05
C GLY A 191 -11.99 -3.29 18.32
N LEU A 192 -11.43 -2.71 17.26
CA LEU A 192 -10.18 -3.19 16.71
C LEU A 192 -9.11 -2.77 17.71
N ASP A 193 -8.58 -3.74 18.44
CA ASP A 193 -7.36 -3.53 19.20
C ASP A 193 -6.33 -2.90 18.26
N GLU A 194 -5.78 -1.75 18.63
CA GLU A 194 -4.79 -1.01 17.86
C GLU A 194 -3.60 -1.88 17.48
N ASP A 195 -3.31 -2.91 18.26
CA ASP A 195 -2.29 -3.93 18.03
C ASP A 195 -2.50 -4.77 16.76
N LEU A 196 -3.71 -4.86 16.21
CA LEU A 196 -3.98 -5.73 15.05
C LEU A 196 -3.66 -5.05 13.71
N LEU A 197 -3.58 -3.73 13.67
CA LEU A 197 -3.36 -3.01 12.41
C LEU A 197 -1.89 -2.73 12.11
N GLY A 198 -0.96 -2.95 13.08
CA GLY A 198 0.47 -2.76 12.86
C GLY A 198 0.83 -1.34 12.33
N LEU A 199 -0.10 -0.38 12.48
CA LEU A 199 0.06 1.00 12.02
C LEU A 199 0.75 1.87 13.06
N GLU A 200 1.22 1.28 14.17
CA GLU A 200 2.25 1.95 14.93
C GLU A 200 3.46 2.07 14.01
N GLY A 201 3.70 3.31 13.58
CA GLY A 201 4.97 3.70 13.02
C GLY A 201 6.03 3.21 13.98
N GLY A 202 6.70 2.10 13.64
CA GLY A 202 7.84 1.66 14.41
C GLY A 202 8.78 2.85 14.47
N ASP A 203 8.84 3.51 15.60
CA ASP A 203 9.99 4.29 16.02
C ASP A 203 11.16 3.33 15.93
N LEU A 204 11.75 3.28 14.73
CA LEU A 204 13.10 2.77 14.58
C LEU A 204 13.93 3.76 15.38
N ASP A 205 14.29 3.37 16.60
CA ASP A 205 15.26 4.02 17.46
C ASP A 205 16.51 4.32 16.60
N LEU A 206 16.48 5.49 15.93
CA LEU A 206 17.64 6.02 15.25
C LEU A 206 18.55 6.53 16.36
N PRO A 207 19.81 6.08 16.43
CA PRO A 207 20.76 6.64 17.37
C PRO A 207 20.82 8.18 17.12
N PRO A 208 20.94 8.99 18.19
CA PRO A 208 20.99 10.44 18.07
C PRO A 208 22.10 10.85 17.12
N GLU A 209 21.79 11.83 16.26
CA GLU A 209 22.79 12.48 15.39
C GLU A 209 23.90 13.03 16.29
N GLU A 210 25.12 12.51 16.16
CA GLU A 210 26.31 13.14 16.70
C GLU A 210 26.46 14.51 16.04
N GLU A 211 26.29 15.56 16.86
CA GLU A 211 26.60 16.93 16.45
C GLU A 211 28.07 17.00 16.01
N ALA A 212 28.29 17.47 14.80
CA ALA A 212 29.62 17.73 14.29
C ALA A 212 30.29 18.80 15.18
N PRO A 213 31.59 18.64 15.53
CA PRO A 213 32.29 19.65 16.31
C PRO A 213 32.41 20.95 15.52
N PRO A 214 32.40 22.13 16.20
CA PRO A 214 32.50 23.42 15.56
C PRO A 214 33.88 23.55 14.88
N GLU A 215 33.88 24.03 13.64
CA GLU A 215 35.09 24.40 12.93
C GLU A 215 35.79 25.55 13.70
N GLU A 216 37.01 25.30 14.16
CA GLU A 216 37.90 26.35 14.69
C GLU A 216 38.35 27.24 13.52
N GLU A 217 37.92 28.50 13.55
CA GLU A 217 38.52 29.58 12.72
C GLU A 217 39.95 29.84 13.17
N ALA A 218 40.90 29.72 12.26
CA ALA A 218 42.25 30.27 12.35
C ALA A 218 42.57 31.12 11.15
#